data_a605ccb02eea41707168f16b9327d112
#
_entry.id   a605ccb02eea41707168f16b9327d112
#
_cell.length_a   1.000
_cell.length_b   1.000
_cell.length_c   1.000
_cell.angle_alpha   90.00
_cell.angle_beta   90.00
_cell.angle_gamma   90.00
#
_symmetry.space_group_name_H-M   'P 1'
#
loop_
_entity.id
_entity.type
_entity.pdbx_description
1 polymer ?
#
loop_
_entity_poly.entity_id
_entity_poly.type
_entity_poly.pdbx_seq_one_letter_code
_entity_poly.pdbx_strand_id
1 'polypeptide(L)'
;VAVSFINGVGGAAENVNLNSGTFDITLATGGAGRTVSISSDWNGSTASGDYVVAVNDVSSKLSVSGLAIGGSGTVTDTYGNELSATPAIPVGANLDDAENFQIDGVAPTIVSITSSSNDTTYGIGDDINVTITFSKAVTLATANLDLVLNSGYTLPVAPFSASSTAQATYEVLADHQSADLAVTGSPTLAGGATLKDNLNFFPNDLTDFTIPAGQNISDA
;
A
#
# COMPACT_ATOMS: atom_id res chain seq x y z
N VAL A 1 -13.71 4.57 12.02
CA VAL A 1 -14.59 5.65 11.53
C VAL A 1 -15.78 5.76 12.46
N ALA A 2 -16.19 6.98 12.77
CA ALA A 2 -17.38 7.23 13.60
C ALA A 2 -18.32 8.23 12.91
N VAL A 3 -19.62 8.05 13.10
CA VAL A 3 -20.67 8.95 12.67
C VAL A 3 -21.44 9.42 13.91
N SER A 4 -21.63 10.74 14.03
CA SER A 4 -22.45 11.31 15.09
C SER A 4 -23.78 11.80 14.51
N PHE A 5 -24.86 11.57 15.25
CA PHE A 5 -26.20 11.98 14.89
C PHE A 5 -26.59 13.23 15.69
N ILE A 6 -27.17 14.22 15.01
CA ILE A 6 -27.59 15.48 15.61
C ILE A 6 -29.02 15.82 15.19
N ASN A 7 -29.73 16.56 16.03
CA ASN A 7 -31.08 17.06 15.75
C ASN A 7 -30.99 18.32 14.88
N GLY A 8 -31.16 18.16 13.56
CA GLY A 8 -31.04 19.25 12.60
C GLY A 8 -29.62 19.77 12.41
N VAL A 9 -29.45 20.82 11.59
CA VAL A 9 -28.15 21.42 11.31
C VAL A 9 -27.66 22.23 12.51
N GLY A 10 -26.54 21.80 13.11
CA GLY A 10 -25.95 22.43 14.28
C GLY A 10 -26.70 22.15 15.61
N GLY A 11 -27.56 21.12 15.62
CA GLY A 11 -28.33 20.71 16.79
C GLY A 11 -27.53 19.91 17.82
N ALA A 12 -28.18 19.61 18.95
CA ALA A 12 -27.61 18.75 19.97
C ALA A 12 -27.48 17.30 19.47
N ALA A 13 -26.59 16.52 20.11
CA ALA A 13 -26.48 15.09 19.87
C ALA A 13 -27.82 14.40 20.05
N GLU A 14 -28.25 13.61 19.07
CA GLU A 14 -29.52 12.88 19.06
C GLU A 14 -29.27 11.37 19.19
N ASN A 15 -29.96 10.72 20.13
CA ASN A 15 -29.92 9.28 20.23
C ASN A 15 -30.82 8.68 19.14
N VAL A 16 -30.26 7.76 18.40
CA VAL A 16 -30.98 7.02 17.37
C VAL A 16 -30.85 5.51 17.61
N ASN A 17 -31.78 4.75 17.07
CA ASN A 17 -31.78 3.29 17.10
C ASN A 17 -31.63 2.74 15.68
N LEU A 18 -30.67 1.85 15.48
CA LEU A 18 -30.59 0.99 14.29
C LEU A 18 -31.27 -0.35 14.65
N ASN A 19 -32.53 -0.52 14.22
CA ASN A 19 -33.36 -1.63 14.63
C ASN A 19 -33.07 -2.94 13.89
N SER A 20 -32.62 -2.85 12.64
CA SER A 20 -32.27 -3.99 11.79
C SER A 20 -31.36 -3.54 10.63
N GLY A 21 -30.76 -4.48 9.91
CA GLY A 21 -29.88 -4.18 8.78
C GLY A 21 -28.53 -3.62 9.20
N THR A 22 -27.99 -2.71 8.40
CA THR A 22 -26.66 -2.09 8.63
C THR A 22 -26.75 -0.59 8.42
N PHE A 23 -25.87 0.15 9.09
CA PHE A 23 -25.54 1.53 8.73
C PHE A 23 -24.18 1.49 8.03
N ASP A 24 -24.17 1.77 6.74
CA ASP A 24 -23.01 1.60 5.86
C ASP A 24 -22.33 2.94 5.60
N ILE A 25 -21.02 2.99 5.88
CA ILE A 25 -20.15 4.12 5.64
C ILE A 25 -19.20 3.74 4.50
N THR A 26 -19.32 4.37 3.35
CA THR A 26 -18.41 4.15 2.21
C THR A 26 -17.26 5.14 2.28
N LEU A 27 -16.02 4.62 2.32
CA LEU A 27 -14.79 5.38 2.34
C LEU A 27 -14.20 5.51 0.93
N ALA A 28 -13.66 6.68 0.60
CA ALA A 28 -13.00 6.94 -0.67
C ALA A 28 -11.55 6.42 -0.64
N THR A 29 -11.38 5.13 -0.92
CA THR A 29 -10.08 4.42 -0.91
C THR A 29 -9.61 4.01 -2.31
N GLY A 30 -10.07 4.71 -3.34
CA GLY A 30 -9.85 4.34 -4.74
C GLY A 30 -10.88 3.33 -5.24
N GLY A 31 -11.04 3.22 -6.57
CA GLY A 31 -12.01 2.32 -7.19
C GLY A 31 -13.44 2.53 -6.69
N ALA A 32 -14.09 1.46 -6.25
CA ALA A 32 -15.45 1.49 -5.69
C ALA A 32 -15.51 1.98 -4.23
N GLY A 33 -14.37 2.26 -3.61
CA GLY A 33 -14.27 2.56 -2.19
C GLY A 33 -14.37 1.33 -1.29
N ARG A 34 -14.38 1.55 0.02
CA ARG A 34 -14.56 0.51 1.04
C ARG A 34 -15.73 0.83 1.94
N THR A 35 -16.57 -0.16 2.19
CA THR A 35 -17.72 0.00 3.08
C THR A 35 -17.38 -0.54 4.47
N VAL A 36 -17.61 0.29 5.48
CA VAL A 36 -17.63 -0.10 6.89
C VAL A 36 -19.09 -0.21 7.30
N SER A 37 -19.53 -1.43 7.61
CA SER A 37 -20.91 -1.70 8.00
C SER A 37 -21.02 -1.80 9.53
N ILE A 38 -21.86 -0.97 10.11
CA ILE A 38 -22.22 -1.02 11.52
C ILE A 38 -23.48 -1.88 11.63
N SER A 39 -23.40 -2.99 12.37
CA SER A 39 -24.50 -3.94 12.49
C SER A 39 -25.66 -3.40 13.34
N SER A 40 -26.84 -4.03 13.20
CA SER A 40 -28.05 -3.75 13.98
C SER A 40 -27.86 -3.93 15.49
N ASP A 41 -28.90 -3.53 16.25
CA ASP A 41 -28.97 -3.51 17.72
C ASP A 41 -28.07 -2.45 18.36
N TRP A 42 -27.78 -1.38 17.62
CA TRP A 42 -27.06 -0.22 18.12
C TRP A 42 -28.05 0.90 18.48
N ASN A 43 -27.78 1.53 19.64
CA ASN A 43 -28.56 2.66 20.17
C ASN A 43 -27.59 3.69 20.74
N GLY A 44 -27.66 4.93 20.29
CA GLY A 44 -26.81 6.02 20.76
C GLY A 44 -26.76 7.21 19.79
N SER A 45 -25.98 8.20 20.17
CA SER A 45 -25.75 9.38 19.32
C SER A 45 -24.49 9.27 18.44
N THR A 46 -23.71 8.20 18.62
CA THR A 46 -22.48 7.96 17.84
C THR A 46 -22.38 6.49 17.51
N ALA A 47 -22.22 6.17 16.23
CA ALA A 47 -21.93 4.84 15.74
C ALA A 47 -20.50 4.76 15.22
N SER A 48 -19.78 3.68 15.44
CA SER A 48 -18.43 3.49 14.98
C SER A 48 -18.18 2.10 14.41
N GLY A 49 -17.23 2.04 13.47
CA GLY A 49 -16.72 0.80 12.92
C GLY A 49 -15.25 0.95 12.51
N ASP A 50 -14.55 -0.17 12.44
CA ASP A 50 -13.15 -0.21 12.09
C ASP A 50 -12.97 -0.39 10.58
N TYR A 51 -12.05 0.36 9.99
CA TYR A 51 -11.56 0.18 8.64
C TYR A 51 -10.12 -0.33 8.70
N VAL A 52 -9.89 -1.46 8.05
CA VAL A 52 -8.54 -2.02 7.86
C VAL A 52 -8.14 -1.78 6.41
N VAL A 53 -6.98 -1.16 6.20
CA VAL A 53 -6.42 -0.91 4.86
C VAL A 53 -6.20 -2.25 4.15
N ALA A 54 -6.77 -2.40 2.98
CA ALA A 54 -6.60 -3.59 2.16
C ALA A 54 -5.66 -3.32 0.98
N VAL A 55 -5.23 -4.38 0.32
CA VAL A 55 -4.37 -4.31 -0.88
C VAL A 55 -5.04 -3.42 -1.94
N ASN A 56 -4.25 -2.50 -2.48
CA ASN A 56 -4.64 -1.50 -3.48
C ASN A 56 -5.59 -0.40 -2.97
N ASP A 57 -5.85 -0.30 -1.67
CA ASP A 57 -6.52 0.87 -1.13
C ASP A 57 -5.58 2.07 -1.18
N VAL A 58 -6.04 3.18 -1.75
CA VAL A 58 -5.26 4.42 -1.86
C VAL A 58 -6.15 5.64 -1.61
N SER A 59 -5.64 6.59 -0.85
CA SER A 59 -6.25 7.91 -0.70
C SER A 59 -5.21 8.92 -0.27
N SER A 60 -5.14 10.04 -0.93
CA SER A 60 -4.28 11.16 -0.51
C SER A 60 -4.85 11.89 0.71
N LYS A 61 -6.16 11.78 0.92
CA LYS A 61 -6.88 12.30 2.07
C LYS A 61 -8.21 11.54 2.20
N LEU A 62 -8.29 10.65 3.18
CA LEU A 62 -9.42 9.75 3.34
C LEU A 62 -10.70 10.52 3.68
N SER A 63 -11.74 10.32 2.90
CA SER A 63 -13.06 10.91 3.10
C SER A 63 -14.15 9.86 3.09
N VAL A 64 -15.32 10.20 3.60
CA VAL A 64 -16.54 9.42 3.42
C VAL A 64 -17.20 9.84 2.11
N SER A 65 -17.36 8.91 1.19
CA SER A 65 -17.98 9.14 -0.12
C SER A 65 -19.48 8.84 -0.14
N GLY A 66 -20.00 8.13 0.86
CA GLY A 66 -21.42 7.82 0.95
C GLY A 66 -21.83 7.23 2.29
N LEU A 67 -23.09 7.44 2.63
CA LEU A 67 -23.77 6.83 3.75
C LEU A 67 -25.03 6.14 3.24
N ALA A 68 -25.36 4.97 3.75
CA ALA A 68 -26.56 4.23 3.39
C ALA A 68 -27.08 3.41 4.59
N ILE A 69 -28.38 3.13 4.57
CA ILE A 69 -28.99 2.14 5.45
C ILE A 69 -29.17 0.88 4.61
N GLY A 70 -28.46 -0.21 4.99
CA GLY A 70 -28.45 -1.46 4.24
C GLY A 70 -29.53 -2.44 4.71
N GLY A 71 -29.92 -3.33 3.79
CA GLY A 71 -30.99 -4.30 4.04
C GLY A 71 -32.38 -3.66 4.20
N SER A 72 -33.22 -4.25 5.04
CA SER A 72 -34.51 -3.66 5.45
C SER A 72 -34.38 -2.86 6.75
N GLY A 73 -33.19 -2.28 6.98
CA GLY A 73 -32.91 -1.51 8.19
C GLY A 73 -33.65 -0.19 8.24
N THR A 74 -33.90 0.28 9.45
CA THR A 74 -34.35 1.64 9.74
C THR A 74 -33.54 2.23 10.88
N VAL A 75 -33.22 3.50 10.77
CA VAL A 75 -32.64 4.29 11.86
C VAL A 75 -33.69 5.27 12.30
N THR A 76 -34.09 5.20 13.55
CA THR A 76 -35.14 6.09 14.11
C THR A 76 -34.61 6.86 15.30
N ASP A 77 -35.10 8.07 15.51
CA ASP A 77 -34.89 8.80 16.74
C ASP A 77 -35.76 8.23 17.89
N THR A 78 -35.65 8.80 19.09
CA THR A 78 -36.40 8.38 20.28
C THR A 78 -37.90 8.66 20.17
N TYR A 79 -38.35 9.43 19.19
CA TYR A 79 -39.76 9.76 18.92
C TYR A 79 -40.33 8.94 17.76
N GLY A 80 -39.50 8.09 17.12
CA GLY A 80 -39.93 7.22 16.02
C GLY A 80 -39.85 7.91 14.65
N ASN A 81 -39.19 9.07 14.52
CA ASN A 81 -38.91 9.67 13.21
C ASN A 81 -37.77 8.93 12.54
N GLU A 82 -37.95 8.57 11.29
CA GLU A 82 -36.95 7.83 10.52
C GLU A 82 -35.90 8.77 9.91
N LEU A 83 -34.62 8.34 9.97
CA LEU A 83 -33.55 8.93 9.18
C LEU A 83 -33.78 8.59 7.71
N SER A 84 -33.47 9.53 6.80
CA SER A 84 -33.50 9.28 5.37
C SER A 84 -32.71 8.03 4.98
N ALA A 85 -33.23 7.23 4.07
CA ALA A 85 -32.54 6.04 3.55
C ALA A 85 -31.18 6.36 2.90
N THR A 86 -30.97 7.61 2.47
CA THR A 86 -29.71 8.15 1.96
C THR A 86 -29.28 9.34 2.81
N PRO A 87 -28.65 9.10 3.98
CA PRO A 87 -28.20 10.19 4.83
C PRO A 87 -27.14 11.05 4.12
N ALA A 88 -27.17 12.35 4.36
CA ALA A 88 -26.19 13.28 3.83
C ALA A 88 -25.21 13.71 4.92
N ILE A 89 -23.94 13.86 4.57
CA ILE A 89 -22.92 14.45 5.43
C ILE A 89 -23.04 15.96 5.31
N PRO A 90 -23.22 16.69 6.42
CA PRO A 90 -23.23 18.15 6.38
C PRO A 90 -21.88 18.71 5.86
N VAL A 91 -21.93 19.86 5.21
CA VAL A 91 -20.73 20.56 4.74
C VAL A 91 -19.82 20.89 5.96
N GLY A 92 -18.54 20.56 5.85
CA GLY A 92 -17.55 20.77 6.92
C GLY A 92 -17.60 19.71 8.02
N ALA A 93 -18.33 18.58 7.82
CA ALA A 93 -18.44 17.49 8.79
C ALA A 93 -17.95 16.14 8.24
N ASN A 94 -17.25 16.14 7.12
CA ASN A 94 -16.66 14.92 6.59
C ASN A 94 -15.34 14.61 7.31
N LEU A 95 -14.89 13.38 7.18
CA LEU A 95 -13.63 12.89 7.77
C LEU A 95 -12.43 13.73 7.31
N ASP A 96 -12.38 14.08 6.04
CA ASP A 96 -11.31 14.91 5.46
C ASP A 96 -11.41 16.41 5.82
N ASP A 97 -12.51 16.88 6.37
CA ASP A 97 -12.58 18.24 6.92
C ASP A 97 -11.82 18.38 8.25
N ALA A 98 -11.82 17.30 9.06
CA ALA A 98 -11.23 17.29 10.40
C ALA A 98 -9.82 16.71 10.44
N GLU A 99 -9.53 15.70 9.59
CA GLU A 99 -8.32 14.87 9.66
C GLU A 99 -7.65 14.73 8.29
N ASN A 100 -6.36 14.42 8.28
CA ASN A 100 -5.59 14.16 7.07
C ASN A 100 -5.02 12.74 7.09
N PHE A 101 -5.89 11.74 6.96
CA PHE A 101 -5.47 10.35 6.84
C PHE A 101 -5.10 10.03 5.40
N GLN A 102 -3.85 9.62 5.18
CA GLN A 102 -3.38 9.10 3.91
C GLN A 102 -3.43 7.57 3.95
N ILE A 103 -3.90 6.96 2.87
CA ILE A 103 -4.00 5.51 2.72
C ILE A 103 -3.07 5.09 1.57
N ASP A 104 -2.20 4.14 1.84
CA ASP A 104 -1.32 3.50 0.87
C ASP A 104 -1.27 1.99 1.14
N GLY A 105 -2.14 1.24 0.49
CA GLY A 105 -2.18 -0.23 0.49
C GLY A 105 -1.49 -0.85 -0.73
N VAL A 106 -0.64 -0.10 -1.44
CA VAL A 106 0.08 -0.58 -2.63
C VAL A 106 1.48 -1.03 -2.25
N ALA A 107 1.77 -2.31 -2.47
CA ALA A 107 3.10 -2.86 -2.27
C ALA A 107 4.13 -2.23 -3.23
N PRO A 108 5.40 -2.07 -2.80
CA PRO A 108 6.49 -1.72 -3.70
C PRO A 108 6.74 -2.84 -4.72
N THR A 109 7.30 -2.48 -5.88
CA THR A 109 7.70 -3.42 -6.95
C THR A 109 9.08 -3.06 -7.48
N ILE A 110 9.75 -4.02 -8.14
CA ILE A 110 10.94 -3.74 -8.93
C ILE A 110 10.49 -3.08 -10.24
N VAL A 111 11.13 -1.96 -10.59
CA VAL A 111 10.90 -1.24 -11.86
C VAL A 111 11.92 -1.68 -12.91
N SER A 112 13.21 -1.75 -12.52
CA SER A 112 14.29 -2.17 -13.40
C SER A 112 15.52 -2.63 -12.63
N ILE A 113 16.37 -3.40 -13.29
CA ILE A 113 17.75 -3.68 -12.88
C ILE A 113 18.65 -3.30 -14.04
N THR A 114 19.50 -2.31 -13.85
CA THR A 114 20.34 -1.71 -14.91
C THR A 114 21.80 -1.60 -14.48
N SER A 115 22.67 -1.21 -15.41
CA SER A 115 24.06 -0.87 -15.13
C SER A 115 24.37 0.53 -15.64
N SER A 116 25.22 1.24 -14.91
CA SER A 116 25.87 2.48 -15.40
C SER A 116 27.26 2.25 -15.98
N SER A 117 27.74 1.01 -15.94
CA SER A 117 29.02 0.60 -16.56
C SER A 117 28.89 0.59 -18.07
N ASN A 118 29.98 0.86 -18.79
CA ASN A 118 29.96 0.90 -20.25
C ASN A 118 29.67 -0.48 -20.84
N ASP A 119 28.97 -0.52 -21.97
CA ASP A 119 28.80 -1.74 -22.77
C ASP A 119 30.11 -2.12 -23.47
N THR A 120 30.88 -3.04 -22.85
CA THR A 120 32.18 -3.52 -23.32
C THR A 120 32.48 -4.89 -22.71
N THR A 121 33.60 -5.48 -23.11
CA THR A 121 34.09 -6.73 -22.49
C THR A 121 34.87 -6.41 -21.21
N TYR A 122 34.47 -7.07 -20.12
CA TYR A 122 35.12 -7.01 -18.80
C TYR A 122 35.95 -8.27 -18.54
N GLY A 123 37.14 -8.07 -17.97
CA GLY A 123 38.05 -9.13 -17.59
C GLY A 123 38.06 -9.39 -16.07
N ILE A 124 38.83 -10.40 -15.65
CA ILE A 124 38.97 -10.73 -14.21
C ILE A 124 39.53 -9.51 -13.45
N GLY A 125 38.84 -9.15 -12.36
CA GLY A 125 39.14 -8.02 -11.49
C GLY A 125 38.50 -6.70 -11.92
N ASP A 126 37.75 -6.69 -13.03
CA ASP A 126 36.94 -5.52 -13.41
C ASP A 126 35.61 -5.49 -12.66
N ASP A 127 35.12 -4.28 -12.39
CA ASP A 127 33.89 -4.00 -11.68
C ASP A 127 32.76 -3.55 -12.60
N ILE A 128 31.59 -4.13 -12.41
CA ILE A 128 30.32 -3.73 -13.05
C ILE A 128 29.35 -3.23 -11.99
N ASN A 129 28.89 -2.00 -12.12
CA ASN A 129 27.89 -1.43 -11.21
C ASN A 129 26.51 -1.89 -11.59
N VAL A 130 25.77 -2.47 -10.64
CA VAL A 130 24.38 -2.91 -10.81
C VAL A 130 23.49 -2.04 -9.96
N THR A 131 22.43 -1.48 -10.55
CA THR A 131 21.44 -0.63 -9.90
C THR A 131 20.04 -1.25 -10.02
N ILE A 132 19.37 -1.45 -8.91
CA ILE A 132 17.96 -1.83 -8.84
C ILE A 132 17.15 -0.56 -8.61
N THR A 133 16.09 -0.37 -9.36
CA THR A 133 15.09 0.70 -9.16
C THR A 133 13.77 0.12 -8.69
N PHE A 134 13.20 0.70 -7.64
CA PHE A 134 11.91 0.33 -7.06
C PHE A 134 10.84 1.38 -7.35
N SER A 135 9.57 0.99 -7.36
CA SER A 135 8.42 1.87 -7.62
C SER A 135 8.23 2.96 -6.55
N LYS A 136 8.75 2.74 -5.35
CA LYS A 136 8.75 3.69 -4.22
C LYS A 136 9.97 3.47 -3.33
N ALA A 137 10.24 4.37 -2.40
CA ALA A 137 11.32 4.20 -1.44
C ALA A 137 11.06 2.97 -0.56
N VAL A 138 12.07 2.12 -0.42
CA VAL A 138 12.03 0.89 0.37
C VAL A 138 13.21 0.82 1.35
N THR A 139 13.07 -0.03 2.35
CA THR A 139 14.13 -0.40 3.29
C THR A 139 14.36 -1.89 3.20
N LEU A 140 15.60 -2.29 2.90
CA LEU A 140 16.07 -3.68 3.02
C LEU A 140 16.75 -3.84 4.38
N ALA A 141 16.21 -4.71 5.23
CA ALA A 141 16.72 -4.91 6.58
C ALA A 141 17.19 -6.35 6.81
N THR A 142 18.08 -6.50 7.77
CA THR A 142 18.57 -7.75 8.39
C THR A 142 19.58 -8.51 7.53
N ALA A 143 19.29 -8.81 6.25
CA ALA A 143 20.17 -9.56 5.35
C ALA A 143 20.03 -9.03 3.90
N ASN A 144 20.72 -9.68 2.96
CA ASN A 144 20.84 -9.20 1.59
C ASN A 144 19.58 -9.50 0.73
N LEU A 145 19.47 -8.78 -0.38
CA LEU A 145 18.71 -9.17 -1.55
C LEU A 145 19.68 -9.75 -2.57
N ASP A 146 19.52 -11.02 -2.93
CA ASP A 146 20.42 -11.77 -3.79
C ASP A 146 19.94 -11.75 -5.24
N LEU A 147 20.83 -11.34 -6.16
CA LEU A 147 20.64 -11.37 -7.61
C LEU A 147 21.47 -12.51 -8.20
N VAL A 148 20.81 -13.49 -8.79
CA VAL A 148 21.53 -14.56 -9.50
C VAL A 148 21.85 -14.08 -10.91
N LEU A 149 23.12 -13.94 -11.25
CA LEU A 149 23.59 -13.53 -12.58
C LEU A 149 23.77 -14.75 -13.49
N ASN A 150 23.61 -14.54 -14.80
CA ASN A 150 23.88 -15.57 -15.80
C ASN A 150 25.36 -15.93 -15.95
N SER A 151 26.27 -15.15 -15.34
CA SER A 151 27.68 -15.51 -15.17
C SER A 151 27.92 -16.64 -14.14
N GLY A 152 26.87 -17.10 -13.45
CA GLY A 152 26.94 -18.09 -12.37
C GLY A 152 27.19 -17.48 -10.99
N TYR A 153 27.32 -16.16 -10.89
CA TYR A 153 27.54 -15.47 -9.61
C TYR A 153 26.23 -15.03 -8.96
N THR A 154 26.14 -15.12 -7.64
CA THR A 154 25.08 -14.51 -6.86
C THR A 154 25.59 -13.19 -6.28
N LEU A 155 25.06 -12.09 -6.76
CA LEU A 155 25.42 -10.74 -6.34
C LEU A 155 24.55 -10.32 -5.14
N PRO A 156 25.14 -10.14 -3.95
CA PRO A 156 24.40 -9.69 -2.79
C PRO A 156 24.26 -8.15 -2.81
N VAL A 157 23.04 -7.68 -2.69
CA VAL A 157 22.72 -6.27 -2.43
C VAL A 157 22.60 -6.10 -0.92
N ALA A 158 23.50 -5.32 -0.32
CA ALA A 158 23.55 -5.11 1.13
C ALA A 158 22.31 -4.33 1.64
N PRO A 159 21.96 -4.47 2.93
CA PRO A 159 20.90 -3.69 3.56
C PRO A 159 21.04 -2.18 3.36
N PHE A 160 19.92 -1.49 3.12
CA PHE A 160 19.84 -0.05 2.93
C PHE A 160 18.51 0.48 3.48
N SER A 161 18.41 1.80 3.65
CA SER A 161 17.22 2.44 4.22
C SER A 161 16.67 3.53 3.30
N ALA A 162 15.34 3.58 3.21
CA ALA A 162 14.56 4.68 2.64
C ALA A 162 15.04 5.15 1.24
N SER A 163 15.28 4.22 0.33
CA SER A 163 15.73 4.54 -1.03
C SER A 163 14.84 3.88 -2.09
N SER A 164 14.59 4.59 -3.19
CA SER A 164 13.97 4.02 -4.39
C SER A 164 14.98 3.34 -5.31
N THR A 165 16.28 3.36 -4.96
CA THR A 165 17.33 2.66 -5.70
C THR A 165 18.29 1.95 -4.74
N ALA A 166 18.80 0.79 -5.16
CA ALA A 166 19.86 0.09 -4.47
C ALA A 166 20.99 -0.22 -5.46
N GLN A 167 22.22 -0.23 -4.98
CA GLN A 167 23.39 -0.49 -5.80
C GLN A 167 24.23 -1.63 -5.22
N ALA A 168 24.82 -2.43 -6.12
CA ALA A 168 25.82 -3.42 -5.79
C ALA A 168 26.88 -3.44 -6.89
N THR A 169 28.11 -3.83 -6.52
CA THR A 169 29.22 -3.96 -7.45
C THR A 169 29.48 -5.43 -7.70
N TYR A 170 29.41 -5.84 -8.95
CA TYR A 170 29.81 -7.18 -9.41
C TYR A 170 31.24 -7.14 -9.89
N GLU A 171 32.14 -7.80 -9.19
CA GLU A 171 33.52 -8.03 -9.61
C GLU A 171 33.56 -9.31 -10.46
N VAL A 172 34.18 -9.22 -11.64
CA VAL A 172 34.38 -10.38 -12.53
C VAL A 172 35.47 -11.28 -11.96
N LEU A 173 35.11 -12.49 -11.60
CA LEU A 173 36.07 -13.48 -11.05
C LEU A 173 36.45 -14.53 -12.11
N ALA A 174 37.41 -15.38 -11.75
CA ALA A 174 37.79 -16.53 -12.57
C ALA A 174 36.56 -17.43 -12.82
N ASP A 175 36.45 -17.94 -14.07
CA ASP A 175 35.36 -18.79 -14.53
C ASP A 175 33.98 -18.11 -14.69
N HIS A 176 33.88 -16.81 -14.41
CA HIS A 176 32.67 -16.05 -14.73
C HIS A 176 32.61 -15.77 -16.23
N GLN A 177 31.50 -16.15 -16.88
CA GLN A 177 31.30 -15.94 -18.33
C GLN A 177 29.84 -15.53 -18.59
N SER A 178 29.68 -14.50 -19.39
CA SER A 178 28.41 -14.09 -19.98
C SER A 178 28.66 -13.37 -21.30
N ALA A 179 27.90 -13.66 -22.33
CA ALA A 179 27.94 -12.90 -23.58
C ALA A 179 27.22 -11.55 -23.44
N ASP A 180 26.24 -11.50 -22.53
CA ASP A 180 25.43 -10.36 -22.22
C ASP A 180 24.93 -10.55 -20.77
N LEU A 181 25.38 -9.71 -19.85
CA LEU A 181 25.14 -9.88 -18.42
C LEU A 181 23.68 -9.64 -18.07
N ALA A 182 23.05 -10.59 -17.40
CA ALA A 182 21.65 -10.52 -17.01
C ALA A 182 21.42 -11.13 -15.61
N VAL A 183 20.40 -10.65 -14.93
CA VAL A 183 19.83 -11.34 -13.76
C VAL A 183 18.94 -12.47 -14.25
N THR A 184 19.15 -13.69 -13.75
CA THR A 184 18.35 -14.87 -14.08
C THR A 184 17.30 -15.13 -13.01
N GLY A 185 16.04 -15.21 -13.45
CA GLY A 185 14.92 -15.40 -12.52
C GLY A 185 14.63 -14.15 -11.68
N SER A 186 13.87 -14.34 -10.63
CA SER A 186 13.53 -13.26 -9.69
C SER A 186 14.58 -13.14 -8.58
N PRO A 187 14.96 -11.92 -8.17
CA PRO A 187 15.74 -11.71 -6.96
C PRO A 187 15.13 -12.39 -5.73
N THR A 188 15.96 -12.79 -4.76
CA THR A 188 15.51 -13.49 -3.56
C THR A 188 16.05 -12.83 -2.30
N LEU A 189 15.24 -12.81 -1.24
CA LEU A 189 15.68 -12.34 0.06
C LEU A 189 16.51 -13.42 0.76
N ALA A 190 17.71 -13.08 1.20
CA ALA A 190 18.52 -13.94 2.05
C ALA A 190 17.83 -14.16 3.41
N GLY A 191 18.24 -15.20 4.15
CA GLY A 191 17.54 -15.65 5.34
C GLY A 191 17.23 -14.56 6.36
N GLY A 192 15.94 -14.33 6.61
CA GLY A 192 15.45 -13.32 7.54
C GLY A 192 15.41 -11.88 7.03
N ALA A 193 15.80 -11.62 5.79
CA ALA A 193 15.69 -10.29 5.19
C ALA A 193 14.23 -9.88 4.99
N THR A 194 13.98 -8.60 5.09
CA THR A 194 12.69 -7.98 4.75
C THR A 194 12.93 -6.78 3.84
N LEU A 195 12.09 -6.64 2.82
CA LEU A 195 12.11 -5.48 1.91
C LEU A 195 10.72 -4.87 1.90
N LYS A 196 10.60 -3.68 2.47
CA LYS A 196 9.32 -3.01 2.74
C LYS A 196 9.37 -1.56 2.29
N ASP A 197 8.22 -0.98 1.95
CA ASP A 197 8.12 0.46 1.77
C ASP A 197 8.33 1.22 3.10
N ASN A 198 8.37 2.54 3.03
CA ASN A 198 8.82 3.38 4.14
C ASN A 198 7.65 3.99 4.94
N LEU A 199 6.52 3.27 5.06
CA LEU A 199 5.39 3.70 5.89
C LEU A 199 5.73 3.58 7.38
N ASN A 200 5.26 4.54 8.17
CA ASN A 200 5.65 4.66 9.59
C ASN A 200 5.10 3.55 10.50
N PHE A 201 3.90 3.02 10.22
CA PHE A 201 3.24 2.07 11.14
C PHE A 201 3.15 0.65 10.59
N PHE A 202 2.64 0.47 9.37
CA PHE A 202 2.45 -0.84 8.74
C PHE A 202 2.98 -0.78 7.31
N PRO A 203 4.32 -0.86 7.13
CA PRO A 203 4.93 -0.82 5.81
C PRO A 203 4.50 -2.05 4.98
N ASN A 204 4.24 -1.82 3.69
CA ASN A 204 3.90 -2.87 2.76
C ASN A 204 5.15 -3.65 2.35
N ASP A 205 5.07 -4.99 2.42
CA ASP A 205 6.14 -5.85 1.94
C ASP A 205 6.24 -5.83 0.41
N LEU A 206 7.46 -5.81 -0.14
CA LEU A 206 7.70 -6.22 -1.52
C LEU A 206 7.61 -7.74 -1.56
N THR A 207 6.57 -8.26 -2.20
CA THR A 207 6.30 -9.70 -2.30
C THR A 207 6.46 -10.24 -3.72
N ASP A 208 6.40 -9.36 -4.73
CA ASP A 208 6.63 -9.70 -6.13
C ASP A 208 7.99 -9.16 -6.58
N PHE A 209 8.95 -10.07 -6.75
CA PHE A 209 10.32 -9.78 -7.21
C PHE A 209 10.48 -9.94 -8.72
N THR A 210 9.41 -9.96 -9.48
CA THR A 210 9.45 -10.06 -10.95
C THR A 210 10.16 -8.83 -11.53
N ILE A 211 11.16 -9.06 -12.39
CA ILE A 211 11.78 -8.02 -13.20
C ILE A 211 10.88 -7.82 -14.43
N PRO A 212 10.36 -6.61 -14.68
CA PRO A 212 9.53 -6.38 -15.86
C PRO A 212 10.30 -6.66 -17.16
N ALA A 213 9.58 -7.13 -18.18
CA ALA A 213 10.17 -7.41 -19.50
C ALA A 213 10.81 -6.14 -20.08
N GLY A 214 12.01 -6.25 -20.64
CA GLY A 214 12.78 -5.11 -21.15
C GLY A 214 13.41 -4.23 -20.09
N GLN A 215 13.52 -4.71 -18.84
CA GLN A 215 14.05 -3.96 -17.69
C GLN A 215 15.19 -4.69 -16.96
N ASN A 216 15.81 -5.67 -17.61
CA ASN A 216 16.99 -6.36 -17.07
C ASN A 216 18.29 -5.64 -17.54
N ILE A 217 19.42 -5.96 -16.95
CA ILE A 217 20.74 -5.40 -17.31
C ILE A 217 21.01 -5.60 -18.80
N SER A 218 20.68 -6.78 -19.35
CA SER A 218 20.83 -7.11 -20.76
C SER A 218 19.92 -6.36 -21.72
N ASP A 219 18.93 -5.65 -21.22
CA ASP A 219 17.97 -4.91 -22.05
C ASP A 219 18.32 -3.42 -22.18
N ALA A 220 19.39 -2.94 -21.52
CA ALA A 220 19.79 -1.53 -21.39
C ALA A 220 20.72 -1.06 -22.49
#